data_99a0c87e56f10fabe53fcdc2d91119e5
#
_entry.id   99a0c87e56f10fabe53fcdc2d91119e5
#
_cell.length_a   1.000
_cell.length_b   1.000
_cell.length_c   1.000
_cell.angle_alpha   90.00
_cell.angle_beta   90.00
_cell.angle_gamma   90.00
#
_symmetry.space_group_name_H-M   'P 1'
#
loop_
_entity.id
_entity.type
_entity.pdbx_description
1 polymer ?
#
loop_
_entity_poly.entity_id
_entity_poly.type
_entity_poly.pdbx_seq_one_letter_code
_entity_poly.pdbx_strand_id
1 'polypeptide(L)'
;MDETCEAYLKGRSRREWKKYEADPDAEYERTITIDLDTLVPTVSWPHLPENTHPAAEGRDIKIDQVVIGSCTNGRIEDMEAAYNILKGRHIADGVRGIIIPATMEVYRTCIERGYTTAFVDAGCIVSTPTCGPCLGGYMGILAEGERCVSTTNRNFVGRMGLVNSEIYLAS
;
A
#
# COMPACT_ATOMS: atom_id res chain seq x y z
N MET A 1 -2.15 -12.45 20.01
CA MET A 1 -1.33 -11.21 20.01
C MET A 1 0.04 -11.59 20.55
N ASP A 2 1.10 -11.27 19.78
CA ASP A 2 2.49 -11.63 20.10
C ASP A 2 3.25 -10.45 20.73
N GLU A 3 4.52 -10.69 21.07
CA GLU A 3 5.38 -9.70 21.71
C GLU A 3 5.62 -8.47 20.80
N THR A 4 5.64 -8.63 19.48
CA THR A 4 5.79 -7.55 18.53
C THR A 4 4.59 -6.62 18.58
N CYS A 5 3.37 -7.16 18.61
CA CYS A 5 2.15 -6.40 18.77
C CYS A 5 2.10 -5.65 20.12
N GLU A 6 2.53 -6.32 21.20
CA GLU A 6 2.58 -5.70 22.52
C GLU A 6 3.57 -4.53 22.56
N ALA A 7 4.78 -4.73 22.03
CA ALA A 7 5.78 -3.68 21.92
C ALA A 7 5.29 -2.47 21.09
N TYR A 8 4.56 -2.75 19.99
CA TYR A 8 3.97 -1.69 19.16
C TYR A 8 2.88 -0.90 19.89
N LEU A 9 2.03 -1.55 20.67
CA LEU A 9 0.95 -0.91 21.41
C LEU A 9 1.44 -0.09 22.61
N LYS A 10 2.59 -0.44 23.15
CA LYS A 10 3.17 0.22 24.33
C LYS A 10 3.40 1.72 24.02
N GLY A 11 2.76 2.57 24.80
CA GLY A 11 2.83 4.03 24.64
C GLY A 11 1.95 4.62 23.53
N ARG A 12 1.30 3.78 22.70
CA ARG A 12 0.37 4.23 21.64
C ARG A 12 -1.09 4.08 22.05
N SER A 13 -1.42 3.06 22.81
CA SER A 13 -2.78 2.86 23.31
C SER A 13 -3.12 3.84 24.42
N ARG A 14 -4.24 4.56 24.29
CA ARG A 14 -4.81 5.42 25.34
C ARG A 14 -5.80 4.69 26.25
N ARG A 15 -6.11 3.44 25.92
CA ARG A 15 -7.03 2.58 26.67
C ARG A 15 -6.27 1.37 27.16
N GLU A 16 -6.73 0.84 28.29
CA GLU A 16 -6.32 -0.49 28.72
C GLU A 16 -6.76 -1.53 27.67
N TRP A 17 -5.88 -2.44 27.33
CA TRP A 17 -6.13 -3.48 26.34
C TRP A 17 -5.91 -4.87 26.94
N LYS A 18 -6.60 -5.85 26.40
CA LYS A 18 -6.47 -7.25 26.79
C LYS A 18 -5.77 -8.03 25.70
N LYS A 19 -4.88 -8.93 26.09
CA LYS A 19 -4.31 -9.92 25.21
C LYS A 19 -5.32 -11.06 25.03
N TYR A 20 -5.62 -11.36 23.77
CA TYR A 20 -6.44 -12.51 23.40
C TYR A 20 -5.56 -13.51 22.66
N GLU A 21 -5.62 -14.77 23.11
CA GLU A 21 -4.92 -15.91 22.53
C GLU A 21 -5.92 -17.05 22.40
N ALA A 22 -5.66 -17.98 21.47
CA ALA A 22 -6.42 -19.20 21.38
C ALA A 22 -6.14 -20.07 22.61
N ASP A 23 -7.13 -20.83 23.03
CA ASP A 23 -6.95 -21.80 24.09
C ASP A 23 -5.96 -22.89 23.67
N PRO A 24 -5.17 -23.48 24.60
CA PRO A 24 -4.17 -24.50 24.26
C PRO A 24 -4.75 -25.72 23.55
N ASP A 25 -6.02 -26.00 23.78
CA ASP A 25 -6.79 -27.13 23.25
C ASP A 25 -7.80 -26.70 22.16
N ALA A 26 -7.63 -25.52 21.57
CA ALA A 26 -8.50 -25.01 20.52
C ALA A 26 -8.51 -25.95 19.29
N GLU A 27 -9.69 -26.38 18.89
CA GLU A 27 -9.89 -27.16 17.69
C GLU A 27 -10.08 -26.24 16.48
N TYR A 28 -9.34 -26.50 15.39
CA TYR A 28 -9.41 -25.73 14.15
C TYR A 28 -10.06 -26.55 13.05
N GLU A 29 -11.00 -25.97 12.33
CA GLU A 29 -11.63 -26.59 11.16
C GLU A 29 -10.60 -27.01 10.10
N ARG A 30 -9.56 -26.18 9.91
CA ARG A 30 -8.50 -26.43 8.94
C ARG A 30 -7.23 -25.70 9.30
N THR A 31 -6.09 -26.36 9.09
CA THR A 31 -4.76 -25.74 9.16
C THR A 31 -4.21 -25.56 7.73
N ILE A 32 -3.75 -24.36 7.41
CA ILE A 32 -3.11 -24.04 6.13
C ILE A 32 -1.66 -23.69 6.41
N THR A 33 -0.74 -24.39 5.75
CA THR A 33 0.69 -24.11 5.82
C THR A 33 1.12 -23.43 4.52
N ILE A 34 1.78 -22.27 4.64
CA ILE A 34 2.33 -21.52 3.51
C ILE A 34 3.84 -21.47 3.65
N ASP A 35 4.54 -22.04 2.69
CA ASP A 35 6.01 -21.98 2.62
C ASP A 35 6.43 -20.63 2.01
N LEU A 36 6.98 -19.75 2.85
CA LEU A 36 7.37 -18.41 2.45
C LEU A 36 8.57 -18.41 1.49
N ASP A 37 9.42 -19.45 1.50
CA ASP A 37 10.59 -19.55 0.62
C ASP A 37 10.19 -19.79 -0.84
N THR A 38 8.97 -20.25 -1.07
CA THR A 38 8.42 -20.47 -2.42
C THR A 38 7.71 -19.27 -3.01
N LEU A 39 7.47 -18.22 -2.21
CA LEU A 39 6.76 -17.03 -2.66
C LEU A 39 7.61 -16.19 -3.61
N VAL A 40 7.02 -15.78 -4.71
CA VAL A 40 7.58 -14.80 -5.65
C VAL A 40 6.81 -13.48 -5.52
N PRO A 41 7.40 -12.33 -5.90
CA PRO A 41 6.67 -11.07 -5.96
C PRO A 41 5.42 -11.22 -6.82
N THR A 42 4.27 -10.81 -6.28
CA THR A 42 2.96 -10.96 -6.93
C THR A 42 2.24 -9.63 -7.07
N VAL A 43 1.33 -9.57 -8.03
CA VAL A 43 0.43 -8.45 -8.27
C VAL A 43 -0.98 -9.00 -8.44
N SER A 44 -1.95 -8.42 -7.73
CA SER A 44 -3.36 -8.75 -7.97
C SER A 44 -3.89 -7.90 -9.11
N TRP A 45 -4.31 -8.57 -10.18
CA TRP A 45 -4.84 -7.92 -11.36
C TRP A 45 -6.32 -7.51 -11.18
N PRO A 46 -6.83 -6.58 -11.98
CA PRO A 46 -8.24 -6.20 -11.96
C PRO A 46 -9.16 -7.41 -12.21
N HIS A 47 -10.33 -7.51 -11.57
CA HIS A 47 -10.87 -6.51 -10.60
C HIS A 47 -11.11 -7.15 -9.22
N LEU A 48 -10.31 -8.12 -8.83
CA LEU A 48 -10.42 -8.82 -7.54
C LEU A 48 -9.03 -8.99 -6.91
N PRO A 49 -8.88 -8.79 -5.59
CA PRO A 49 -7.61 -9.00 -4.91
C PRO A 49 -7.07 -10.44 -5.03
N GLU A 50 -7.95 -11.42 -5.20
CA GLU A 50 -7.58 -12.84 -5.36
C GLU A 50 -7.03 -13.18 -6.75
N ASN A 51 -7.20 -12.29 -7.74
CA ASN A 51 -6.68 -12.47 -9.10
C ASN A 51 -5.15 -12.20 -9.13
N THR A 52 -4.40 -13.07 -8.47
CA THR A 52 -2.98 -12.91 -8.19
C THR A 52 -2.12 -13.55 -9.26
N HIS A 53 -1.17 -12.80 -9.79
CA HIS A 53 -0.20 -13.23 -10.80
C HIS A 53 1.24 -12.91 -10.36
N PRO A 54 2.24 -13.66 -10.81
CA PRO A 54 3.64 -13.25 -10.66
C PRO A 54 3.88 -11.85 -11.27
N ALA A 55 4.57 -10.98 -10.55
CA ALA A 55 4.83 -9.62 -11.00
C ALA A 55 5.55 -9.56 -12.37
N ALA A 56 6.33 -10.61 -12.70
CA ALA A 56 7.03 -10.72 -13.97
C ALA A 56 6.09 -10.78 -15.19
N GLU A 57 4.85 -11.24 -15.03
CA GLU A 57 3.85 -11.32 -16.11
C GLU A 57 3.29 -9.94 -16.49
N GLY A 58 3.39 -8.96 -15.59
CA GLY A 58 2.90 -7.60 -15.81
C GLY A 58 3.86 -6.63 -16.49
N ARG A 59 5.03 -7.07 -16.95
CA ARG A 59 6.10 -6.18 -17.44
C ARG A 59 5.69 -5.29 -18.62
N ASP A 60 4.81 -5.78 -19.47
CA ASP A 60 4.37 -5.07 -20.68
C ASP A 60 3.11 -4.22 -20.45
N ILE A 61 2.55 -4.24 -19.25
CA ILE A 61 1.38 -3.43 -18.89
C ILE A 61 1.82 -2.01 -18.65
N LYS A 62 1.38 -1.10 -19.52
CA LYS A 62 1.58 0.34 -19.32
C LYS A 62 0.66 0.85 -18.22
N ILE A 63 1.20 1.68 -17.34
CA ILE A 63 0.47 2.29 -16.22
C ILE A 63 0.49 3.81 -16.34
N ASP A 64 -0.57 4.45 -15.86
CA ASP A 64 -0.76 5.91 -15.89
C ASP A 64 -0.58 6.52 -14.50
N GLN A 65 -0.73 5.70 -13.45
CA GLN A 65 -0.66 6.16 -12.07
C GLN A 65 -0.05 5.11 -11.14
N VAL A 66 0.67 5.59 -10.13
CA VAL A 66 1.14 4.80 -8.97
C VAL A 66 0.62 5.46 -7.71
N VAL A 67 0.04 4.65 -6.80
CA VAL A 67 -0.39 5.11 -5.47
C VAL A 67 0.30 4.28 -4.40
N ILE A 68 1.08 4.93 -3.55
CA ILE A 68 1.82 4.28 -2.46
C ILE A 68 1.27 4.79 -1.12
N GLY A 69 0.88 3.87 -0.26
CA GLY A 69 0.45 4.16 1.09
C GLY A 69 -1.06 4.16 1.27
N SER A 70 -1.59 5.14 1.95
CA SER A 70 -2.91 5.29 2.56
C SER A 70 -3.00 4.68 3.96
N CYS A 71 -4.19 4.32 4.47
CA CYS A 71 -4.38 3.75 5.80
C CYS A 71 -3.72 2.36 5.97
N THR A 72 -3.54 1.63 4.89
CA THR A 72 -2.73 0.41 4.80
C THR A 72 -1.48 0.72 3.98
N ASN A 73 -0.37 0.02 4.22
CA ASN A 73 0.89 0.21 3.47
C ASN A 73 1.38 1.68 3.39
N GLY A 74 0.99 2.51 4.35
CA GLY A 74 1.44 3.90 4.52
C GLY A 74 2.19 4.12 5.84
N ARG A 75 2.70 3.06 6.46
CA ARG A 75 3.49 3.11 7.68
C ARG A 75 4.89 3.59 7.38
N ILE A 76 5.68 3.88 8.42
CA ILE A 76 7.01 4.42 8.21
C ILE A 76 7.95 3.45 7.47
N GLU A 77 7.77 2.16 7.69
CA GLU A 77 8.52 1.10 7.03
C GLU A 77 8.20 1.04 5.53
N ASP A 78 6.92 1.23 5.15
CA ASP A 78 6.49 1.29 3.75
C ASP A 78 7.04 2.54 3.06
N MET A 79 7.03 3.68 3.75
CA MET A 79 7.61 4.92 3.25
C MET A 79 9.13 4.81 3.07
N GLU A 80 9.81 4.12 3.97
CA GLU A 80 11.24 3.84 3.85
C GLU A 80 11.56 2.94 2.66
N ALA A 81 10.76 1.90 2.45
CA ALA A 81 10.91 1.03 1.28
C ALA A 81 10.73 1.81 -0.04
N ALA A 82 9.70 2.65 -0.12
CA ALA A 82 9.47 3.53 -1.27
C ALA A 82 10.62 4.55 -1.46
N TYR A 83 11.09 5.16 -0.38
CA TYR A 83 12.24 6.07 -0.40
C TYR A 83 13.50 5.41 -0.95
N ASN A 84 13.82 4.20 -0.50
CA ASN A 84 15.01 3.47 -0.95
C ASN A 84 14.98 3.16 -2.46
N ILE A 85 13.79 3.05 -3.04
CA ILE A 85 13.61 2.86 -4.48
C ILE A 85 13.67 4.19 -5.24
N LEU A 86 13.01 5.24 -4.74
CA LEU A 86 12.80 6.49 -5.45
C LEU A 86 13.93 7.51 -5.29
N LYS A 87 14.72 7.42 -4.20
CA LYS A 87 15.81 8.35 -3.94
C LYS A 87 16.79 8.44 -5.11
N GLY A 88 16.98 9.66 -5.62
CA GLY A 88 17.88 9.93 -6.75
C GLY A 88 17.39 9.38 -8.10
N ARG A 89 16.13 9.01 -8.19
CA ARG A 89 15.47 8.60 -9.43
C ARG A 89 14.30 9.52 -9.74
N HIS A 90 13.75 9.40 -10.93
CA HIS A 90 12.55 10.09 -11.35
C HIS A 90 11.52 9.07 -11.85
N ILE A 91 10.23 9.31 -11.59
CA ILE A 91 9.15 8.50 -12.15
C ILE A 91 9.11 8.68 -13.67
N ALA A 92 8.59 7.68 -14.37
CA ALA A 92 8.50 7.73 -15.83
C ALA A 92 7.59 8.87 -16.30
N ASP A 93 7.93 9.46 -17.44
CA ASP A 93 7.11 10.51 -18.06
C ASP A 93 5.70 10.00 -18.35
N GLY A 94 4.72 10.82 -18.02
CA GLY A 94 3.30 10.50 -18.19
C GLY A 94 2.68 9.68 -17.04
N VAL A 95 3.48 9.23 -16.07
CA VAL A 95 2.97 8.53 -14.88
C VAL A 95 2.75 9.51 -13.73
N ARG A 96 1.60 9.45 -13.06
CA ARG A 96 1.33 10.19 -11.83
C ARG A 96 1.76 9.36 -10.62
N GLY A 97 2.71 9.84 -9.82
CA GLY A 97 3.09 9.24 -8.54
C GLY A 97 2.38 9.95 -7.38
N ILE A 98 1.67 9.20 -6.54
CA ILE A 98 0.97 9.73 -5.36
C ILE A 98 1.41 8.95 -4.14
N ILE A 99 1.96 9.67 -3.15
CA ILE A 99 2.44 9.10 -1.88
C ILE A 99 1.53 9.58 -0.75
N ILE A 100 1.02 8.65 0.04
CA ILE A 100 0.05 8.95 1.12
C ILE A 100 0.51 8.28 2.42
N PRO A 101 1.16 9.00 3.34
CA PRO A 101 1.46 8.50 4.69
C PRO A 101 0.19 8.14 5.46
N ALA A 102 0.22 7.09 6.29
CA ALA A 102 -0.97 6.60 6.97
C ALA A 102 -1.51 7.54 8.08
N THR A 103 -0.62 8.26 8.76
CA THR A 103 -0.95 9.16 9.87
C THR A 103 -0.13 10.43 9.85
N MET A 104 -0.57 11.45 10.58
CA MET A 104 0.20 12.70 10.72
C MET A 104 1.56 12.47 11.39
N GLU A 105 1.68 11.47 12.27
CA GLU A 105 2.96 11.08 12.88
C GLU A 105 3.92 10.53 11.81
N VAL A 106 3.45 9.63 10.95
CA VAL A 106 4.25 9.09 9.82
C VAL A 106 4.62 10.22 8.85
N TYR A 107 3.67 11.09 8.51
CA TYR A 107 3.92 12.21 7.61
C TYR A 107 5.02 13.14 8.16
N ARG A 108 4.95 13.48 9.44
CA ARG A 108 5.97 14.26 10.13
C ARG A 108 7.33 13.56 10.10
N THR A 109 7.37 12.26 10.41
CA THR A 109 8.60 11.47 10.37
C THR A 109 9.20 11.43 8.96
N CYS A 110 8.38 11.34 7.91
CA CYS A 110 8.84 11.43 6.52
C CYS A 110 9.49 12.78 6.20
N ILE A 111 8.97 13.88 6.76
CA ILE A 111 9.58 15.20 6.62
C ILE A 111 10.93 15.25 7.36
N GLU A 112 10.96 14.82 8.60
CA GLU A 112 12.16 14.83 9.46
C GLU A 112 13.29 13.97 8.89
N ARG A 113 12.98 12.84 8.24
CA ARG A 113 13.94 11.95 7.60
C ARG A 113 14.29 12.34 6.16
N GLY A 114 13.68 13.38 5.61
CA GLY A 114 13.92 13.82 4.23
C GLY A 114 13.24 12.95 3.15
N TYR A 115 12.37 12.00 3.54
CA TYR A 115 11.66 11.15 2.58
C TYR A 115 10.73 11.97 1.70
N THR A 116 10.00 12.93 2.28
CA THR A 116 9.10 13.82 1.54
C THR A 116 9.83 14.57 0.43
N THR A 117 11.02 15.12 0.71
CA THR A 117 11.83 15.82 -0.29
C THR A 117 12.23 14.86 -1.43
N ALA A 118 12.70 13.65 -1.09
CA ALA A 118 13.08 12.67 -2.11
C ALA A 118 11.90 12.25 -3.00
N PHE A 119 10.70 12.13 -2.45
CA PHE A 119 9.50 11.82 -3.24
C PHE A 119 9.13 12.97 -4.19
N VAL A 120 9.23 14.22 -3.73
CA VAL A 120 8.99 15.40 -4.57
C VAL A 120 10.03 15.49 -5.68
N ASP A 121 11.32 15.28 -5.35
CA ASP A 121 12.41 15.27 -6.32
C ASP A 121 12.25 14.14 -7.35
N ALA A 122 11.65 13.03 -6.96
CA ALA A 122 11.29 11.94 -7.87
C ALA A 122 10.09 12.27 -8.79
N GLY A 123 9.43 13.41 -8.61
CA GLY A 123 8.26 13.81 -9.39
C GLY A 123 6.92 13.33 -8.82
N CYS A 124 6.91 12.85 -7.56
CA CYS A 124 5.69 12.40 -6.91
C CYS A 124 4.97 13.53 -6.18
N ILE A 125 3.66 13.42 -6.08
CA ILE A 125 2.81 14.24 -5.20
C ILE A 125 2.79 13.58 -3.83
N VAL A 126 3.13 14.31 -2.77
CA VAL A 126 3.01 13.84 -1.38
C VAL A 126 1.78 14.46 -0.75
N SER A 127 0.81 13.63 -0.42
CA SER A 127 -0.44 14.06 0.21
C SER A 127 -0.34 14.03 1.73
N THR A 128 -1.20 14.79 2.38
CA THR A 128 -1.52 14.56 3.80
C THR A 128 -2.22 13.21 3.97
N PRO A 129 -2.23 12.61 5.18
CA PRO A 129 -2.92 11.36 5.46
C PRO A 129 -4.40 11.40 5.08
N THR A 130 -4.78 10.49 4.21
CA THR A 130 -6.15 10.37 3.67
C THR A 130 -6.34 9.00 3.02
N CYS A 131 -7.59 8.61 2.73
CA CYS A 131 -7.84 7.47 1.85
C CYS A 131 -7.43 7.75 0.39
N GLY A 132 -7.31 9.03 0.00
CA GLY A 132 -6.93 9.41 -1.36
C GLY A 132 -7.83 8.80 -2.42
N PRO A 133 -7.27 8.35 -3.55
CA PRO A 133 -8.05 7.74 -4.63
C PRO A 133 -8.63 6.36 -4.25
N CYS A 134 -8.14 5.71 -3.20
CA CYS A 134 -8.57 4.36 -2.79
C CYS A 134 -10.09 4.23 -2.59
N LEU A 135 -10.79 5.29 -2.26
CA LEU A 135 -12.26 5.30 -2.12
C LEU A 135 -13.00 5.90 -3.32
N GLY A 136 -12.29 6.34 -4.37
CA GLY A 136 -12.88 7.01 -5.53
C GLY A 136 -13.23 8.49 -5.29
N GLY A 137 -12.70 9.10 -4.24
CA GLY A 137 -12.86 10.52 -3.93
C GLY A 137 -11.51 11.15 -3.62
N TYR A 138 -11.36 12.43 -3.74
CA TYR A 138 -10.11 13.17 -3.60
C TYR A 138 -9.18 13.04 -4.83
N MET A 139 -7.87 13.36 -4.71
CA MET A 139 -6.92 13.37 -5.84
C MET A 139 -6.70 11.98 -6.47
N GLY A 140 -6.25 11.94 -7.72
CA GLY A 140 -5.83 10.70 -8.38
C GLY A 140 -6.98 9.81 -8.83
N ILE A 141 -8.15 10.40 -9.10
CA ILE A 141 -9.28 9.69 -9.69
C ILE A 141 -8.92 9.28 -11.11
N LEU A 142 -9.07 8.00 -11.40
CA LEU A 142 -8.76 7.43 -12.71
C LEU A 142 -9.82 7.75 -13.74
N ALA A 143 -9.39 8.17 -14.91
CA ALA A 143 -10.22 8.33 -16.09
C ALA A 143 -10.48 6.98 -16.77
N GLU A 144 -11.29 6.99 -17.83
CA GLU A 144 -11.58 5.81 -18.64
C GLU A 144 -10.31 5.22 -19.25
N GLY A 145 -10.10 3.92 -19.07
CA GLY A 145 -8.95 3.18 -19.58
C GLY A 145 -7.63 3.41 -18.85
N GLU A 146 -7.58 4.30 -17.86
CA GLU A 146 -6.36 4.51 -17.07
C GLU A 146 -6.07 3.32 -16.17
N ARG A 147 -4.77 3.04 -16.00
CA ARG A 147 -4.24 1.94 -15.19
C ARG A 147 -3.41 2.46 -14.02
N CYS A 148 -3.70 1.94 -12.84
CA CYS A 148 -3.00 2.29 -11.61
C CYS A 148 -2.38 1.06 -10.97
N VAL A 149 -1.10 1.14 -10.59
CA VAL A 149 -0.50 0.21 -9.62
C VAL A 149 -0.62 0.85 -8.25
N SER A 150 -1.09 0.09 -7.27
CA SER A 150 -1.36 0.62 -5.94
C SER A 150 -0.97 -0.34 -4.83
N THR A 151 -0.41 0.19 -3.75
CA THR A 151 -0.18 -0.56 -2.51
C THR A 151 -1.39 -0.57 -1.58
N THR A 152 -2.54 -0.04 -2.02
CA THR A 152 -3.81 -0.13 -1.29
C THR A 152 -4.34 -1.57 -1.33
N ASN A 153 -5.50 -1.82 -0.74
CA ASN A 153 -5.96 -3.19 -0.51
C ASN A 153 -7.21 -3.60 -1.31
N ARG A 154 -7.63 -2.82 -2.30
CA ARG A 154 -8.85 -3.10 -3.09
C ARG A 154 -8.74 -2.59 -4.51
N ASN A 155 -9.16 -3.42 -5.46
CA ASN A 155 -9.10 -3.14 -6.89
C ASN A 155 -10.43 -3.47 -7.62
N PHE A 156 -11.56 -3.37 -6.92
CA PHE A 156 -12.87 -3.60 -7.52
C PHE A 156 -13.17 -2.62 -8.64
N VAL A 157 -14.08 -3.00 -9.53
CA VAL A 157 -14.55 -2.16 -10.62
C VAL A 157 -14.94 -0.76 -10.14
N GLY A 158 -14.40 0.27 -10.75
CA GLY A 158 -14.66 1.67 -10.40
C GLY A 158 -14.12 2.13 -9.05
N ARG A 159 -13.26 1.33 -8.38
CA ARG A 159 -12.79 1.62 -7.02
C ARG A 159 -12.05 2.95 -6.88
N MET A 160 -11.24 3.32 -7.88
CA MET A 160 -10.44 4.57 -7.87
C MET A 160 -10.91 5.58 -8.92
N GLY A 161 -12.05 5.37 -9.57
CA GLY A 161 -12.52 6.27 -10.62
C GLY A 161 -13.60 5.67 -11.49
N LEU A 162 -13.47 5.81 -12.81
CA LEU A 162 -14.44 5.30 -13.75
C LEU A 162 -14.42 3.75 -13.81
N VAL A 163 -15.56 3.17 -14.15
CA VAL A 163 -15.76 1.70 -14.18
C VAL A 163 -14.81 0.96 -15.13
N ASN A 164 -14.34 1.63 -16.16
CA ASN A 164 -13.41 1.08 -17.15
C ASN A 164 -11.93 1.33 -16.80
N SER A 165 -11.64 1.86 -15.61
CA SER A 165 -10.28 1.97 -15.11
C SER A 165 -9.83 0.66 -14.45
N GLU A 166 -8.52 0.43 -14.45
CA GLU A 166 -7.92 -0.81 -13.96
C GLU A 166 -6.97 -0.52 -12.78
N ILE A 167 -7.07 -1.33 -11.73
CA ILE A 167 -6.20 -1.20 -10.57
C ILE A 167 -5.48 -2.52 -10.33
N TYR A 168 -4.17 -2.45 -10.27
CA TYR A 168 -3.26 -3.56 -9.96
C TYR A 168 -2.73 -3.36 -8.54
N LEU A 169 -2.95 -4.34 -7.65
CA LEU A 169 -2.45 -4.26 -6.28
C LEU A 169 -1.07 -4.91 -6.19
N ALA A 170 -0.12 -4.16 -5.64
CA ALA A 170 1.24 -4.61 -5.36
C ALA A 170 1.67 -4.13 -3.97
N SER A 171 2.73 -4.70 -3.42
CA SER A 171 3.35 -4.27 -2.15
C SER A 171 4.78 -3.78 -2.38
#